data_cf4ca98a5d72d80218a32ecaef7ab413
#
_entry.id   cf4ca98a5d72d80218a32ecaef7ab413
#
_cell.length_a   1.000
_cell.length_b   1.000
_cell.length_c   1.000
_cell.angle_alpha   90.00
_cell.angle_beta   90.00
_cell.angle_gamma   90.00
#
_symmetry.space_group_name_H-M   'P 1'
#
loop_
_entity.id
_entity.type
_entity.pdbx_description
1 polymer ?
#
loop_
_entity_poly.entity_id
_entity_poly.type
_entity_poly.pdbx_seq_one_letter_code
_entity_poly.pdbx_strand_id
1 'polypeptide(L)'
;MENQDLNRRSFLQTIGATGLLVALPDAAFGARPERGSIAHETAQSAPDVEAKPQYSINFAVCGMSHDHIYGMIGAIQRGGGTLVAAYGQEPEKLSAFTKRYPDVRMVTSEEAILNDKSIQLVLSSTIPNQRAPLGVRVMEHGKDYLSDKPGITSLEQLTAVRKTIAETHRIYGIMYSERLEVKAAVKAGELIQAGAIGRVIQTINIAPHQIVQGHGDAGGGTGRPEWFWNPDLYGGILCDIGSHQVDQFLYYTGSTEAEVVASQIANVNHPDHPRFQDFGDMMLRGDRGLGYVRLDWFTPDGLGTWGDGRLFVLGTEGYIEVRKYTDVAVKKSGNNLFIVDQKEARYIDCNNLTLPFGPQFVADIVNRTHVAQDQAQCLLAAELVIKAQKNAQTVYLKT
;
A
#
# COMPACT_ATOMS: atom_id res chain seq x y z
N MET A 1 9.18 55.85 -24.52
CA MET A 1 8.16 54.80 -24.74
C MET A 1 7.85 54.25 -23.36
N GLU A 2 6.76 54.74 -22.77
CA GLU A 2 6.35 54.47 -21.40
C GLU A 2 5.71 53.08 -21.29
N ASN A 3 6.20 52.29 -20.34
CA ASN A 3 5.58 51.05 -19.91
C ASN A 3 4.33 51.39 -19.09
N GLN A 4 3.14 51.09 -19.59
CA GLN A 4 1.92 51.14 -18.81
C GLN A 4 1.72 49.80 -18.06
N ASP A 5 1.97 49.85 -16.77
CA ASP A 5 1.57 48.80 -15.83
C ASP A 5 0.04 48.70 -15.77
N LEU A 6 -0.54 47.67 -16.36
CA LEU A 6 -1.96 47.34 -16.27
C LEU A 6 -2.25 46.74 -14.90
N ASN A 7 -2.76 47.54 -13.99
CA ASN A 7 -3.16 47.15 -12.64
C ASN A 7 -4.45 46.33 -12.67
N ARG A 8 -4.50 45.22 -11.89
CA ARG A 8 -5.65 44.32 -11.74
C ARG A 8 -6.98 45.00 -11.41
N ARG A 9 -6.95 46.18 -10.79
CA ARG A 9 -8.15 46.98 -10.50
C ARG A 9 -8.76 47.61 -11.74
N SER A 10 -8.00 47.95 -12.73
CA SER A 10 -8.48 48.55 -14.00
C SER A 10 -9.20 47.52 -14.87
N PHE A 11 -8.76 46.25 -14.81
CA PHE A 11 -9.40 45.15 -15.54
C PHE A 11 -10.81 44.86 -15.06
N LEU A 12 -11.05 44.91 -13.76
CA LEU A 12 -12.38 44.62 -13.17
C LEU A 12 -13.37 45.79 -13.35
N GLN A 13 -12.89 47.02 -13.56
CA GLN A 13 -13.78 48.16 -13.80
C GLN A 13 -14.26 48.25 -15.26
N THR A 14 -13.53 47.66 -16.20
CA THR A 14 -13.89 47.70 -17.64
C THR A 14 -14.98 46.67 -18.00
N ILE A 15 -15.18 45.64 -17.17
CA ILE A 15 -16.22 44.62 -17.41
C ILE A 15 -17.61 45.08 -16.91
N GLY A 16 -17.67 46.12 -16.08
CA GLY A 16 -18.92 46.59 -15.47
C GLY A 16 -19.76 47.59 -16.32
N ALA A 17 -19.27 48.04 -17.46
CA ALA A 17 -19.85 49.21 -18.16
C ALA A 17 -20.47 48.95 -19.54
N THR A 18 -20.49 47.72 -20.05
CA THR A 18 -21.16 47.42 -21.32
C THR A 18 -22.04 46.17 -21.16
N GLY A 19 -23.20 46.38 -20.57
CA GLY A 19 -24.29 45.40 -20.58
C GLY A 19 -24.89 45.25 -21.98
N LEU A 20 -24.31 44.42 -22.83
CA LEU A 20 -24.99 43.87 -23.99
C LEU A 20 -25.51 42.48 -23.62
N LEU A 21 -26.79 42.42 -23.19
CA LEU A 21 -27.56 41.19 -23.13
C LEU A 21 -27.76 40.71 -24.57
N VAL A 22 -26.88 39.87 -25.08
CA VAL A 22 -27.21 39.03 -26.23
C VAL A 22 -28.02 37.87 -25.70
N ALA A 23 -29.32 37.92 -25.85
CA ALA A 23 -30.20 36.77 -25.67
C ALA A 23 -29.86 35.74 -26.73
N LEU A 24 -29.08 34.75 -26.38
CA LEU A 24 -28.92 33.53 -27.17
C LEU A 24 -30.19 32.69 -27.00
N PRO A 25 -30.76 32.13 -28.09
CA PRO A 25 -31.95 31.30 -27.96
C PRO A 25 -31.66 30.04 -27.15
N ASP A 26 -32.56 29.74 -26.22
CA ASP A 26 -32.51 28.59 -25.26
C ASP A 26 -32.57 27.21 -25.93
N ALA A 27 -32.27 27.09 -27.22
CA ALA A 27 -32.51 25.88 -28.00
C ALA A 27 -31.29 24.99 -28.26
N ALA A 28 -30.14 25.23 -27.62
CA ALA A 28 -28.92 24.46 -27.91
C ALA A 28 -28.34 23.65 -26.72
N PHE A 29 -28.93 23.76 -25.54
CA PHE A 29 -28.58 22.86 -24.44
C PHE A 29 -29.71 21.83 -24.34
N GLY A 30 -29.50 20.64 -24.92
CA GLY A 30 -30.34 19.48 -24.65
C GLY A 30 -30.53 19.36 -23.12
N ALA A 31 -31.75 19.00 -22.72
CA ALA A 31 -32.14 18.82 -21.33
C ALA A 31 -30.99 18.10 -20.59
N ARG A 32 -30.38 18.78 -19.59
CA ARG A 32 -29.44 18.09 -18.70
C ARG A 32 -30.23 16.93 -18.11
N PRO A 33 -29.74 15.69 -18.24
CA PRO A 33 -30.34 14.61 -17.48
C PRO A 33 -30.37 15.06 -16.02
N GLU A 34 -31.53 14.89 -15.37
CA GLU A 34 -31.65 15.12 -13.93
C GLU A 34 -30.45 14.48 -13.27
N ARG A 35 -29.76 15.20 -12.37
CA ARG A 35 -28.62 14.68 -11.64
C ARG A 35 -29.09 13.44 -10.92
N GLY A 36 -28.78 12.26 -11.49
CA GLY A 36 -29.08 11.00 -10.86
C GLY A 36 -28.47 11.01 -9.46
N SER A 37 -29.26 10.66 -8.46
CA SER A 37 -28.75 10.40 -7.13
C SER A 37 -27.66 9.33 -7.25
N ILE A 38 -26.51 9.53 -6.57
CA ILE A 38 -25.50 8.50 -6.49
C ILE A 38 -26.14 7.25 -5.88
N ALA A 39 -26.16 6.15 -6.62
CA ALA A 39 -26.67 4.89 -6.11
C ALA A 39 -25.78 4.40 -4.97
N HIS A 40 -26.39 4.08 -3.83
CA HIS A 40 -25.69 3.53 -2.68
C HIS A 40 -25.85 2.01 -2.68
N GLU A 41 -24.72 1.32 -2.81
CA GLU A 41 -24.64 -0.13 -2.72
C GLU A 41 -23.80 -0.51 -1.49
N THR A 42 -24.30 -1.44 -0.68
CA THR A 42 -23.46 -2.13 0.31
C THR A 42 -22.98 -3.40 -0.36
N ALA A 43 -21.69 -3.49 -0.63
CA ALA A 43 -21.11 -4.72 -1.16
C ALA A 43 -21.33 -5.83 -0.12
N GLN A 44 -22.22 -6.74 -0.45
CA GLN A 44 -22.33 -7.99 0.27
C GLN A 44 -21.40 -8.98 -0.43
N SER A 45 -20.41 -9.50 0.31
CA SER A 45 -20.00 -10.87 0.01
C SER A 45 -21.26 -11.72 0.17
N ALA A 46 -21.44 -12.72 -0.71
CA ALA A 46 -22.40 -13.79 -0.43
C ALA A 46 -22.24 -14.16 1.05
N PRO A 47 -23.32 -14.52 1.78
CA PRO A 47 -23.25 -14.86 3.19
C PRO A 47 -22.24 -16.00 3.34
N ASP A 48 -20.97 -15.64 3.45
CA ASP A 48 -19.93 -16.55 3.79
C ASP A 48 -20.12 -16.84 5.27
N VAL A 49 -20.78 -17.93 5.52
CA VAL A 49 -20.31 -18.83 6.56
C VAL A 49 -18.80 -18.79 6.40
N GLU A 50 -18.05 -18.32 7.41
CA GLU A 50 -16.58 -18.40 7.43
C GLU A 50 -16.23 -19.83 7.04
N ALA A 51 -15.94 -20.04 5.76
CA ALA A 51 -15.61 -21.35 5.25
C ALA A 51 -14.35 -21.75 6.03
N LYS A 52 -14.44 -22.87 6.75
CA LYS A 52 -13.28 -23.38 7.49
C LYS A 52 -12.11 -23.39 6.52
N PRO A 53 -10.94 -22.89 6.94
CA PRO A 53 -9.76 -22.88 6.07
C PRO A 53 -9.55 -24.26 5.46
N GLN A 54 -9.38 -24.32 4.16
CA GLN A 54 -9.21 -25.58 3.43
C GLN A 54 -7.89 -26.27 3.78
N TYR A 55 -6.87 -25.47 4.14
CA TYR A 55 -5.52 -25.94 4.45
C TYR A 55 -5.09 -25.47 5.82
N SER A 56 -4.09 -26.16 6.38
CA SER A 56 -3.47 -25.79 7.66
C SER A 56 -1.95 -25.89 7.52
N ILE A 57 -1.25 -24.89 8.07
CA ILE A 57 0.21 -24.84 8.15
C ILE A 57 0.65 -24.33 9.52
N ASN A 58 1.83 -24.72 9.99
CA ASN A 58 2.48 -24.05 11.09
C ASN A 58 3.36 -22.91 10.58
N PHE A 59 3.30 -21.78 11.27
CA PHE A 59 4.18 -20.67 10.97
C PHE A 59 4.83 -20.09 12.22
N ALA A 60 5.93 -19.37 12.03
CA ALA A 60 6.63 -18.67 13.09
C ALA A 60 6.84 -17.19 12.73
N VAL A 61 7.09 -16.39 13.76
CA VAL A 61 7.57 -15.01 13.63
C VAL A 61 9.06 -14.94 13.91
N CYS A 62 9.82 -14.32 13.02
CA CYS A 62 11.24 -14.06 13.21
C CYS A 62 11.55 -12.57 12.96
N GLY A 63 11.67 -11.79 14.05
CA GLY A 63 11.78 -10.33 14.01
C GLY A 63 10.43 -9.61 13.99
N MET A 64 10.26 -8.66 14.93
CA MET A 64 9.00 -7.96 15.18
C MET A 64 9.23 -6.46 15.51
N SER A 65 10.22 -5.84 14.86
CA SER A 65 10.59 -4.43 15.07
C SER A 65 9.50 -3.44 14.63
N HIS A 66 8.54 -3.90 13.81
CA HIS A 66 7.42 -3.11 13.32
C HIS A 66 6.07 -3.81 13.59
N ASP A 67 5.05 -3.05 14.02
CA ASP A 67 3.76 -3.59 14.48
C ASP A 67 2.88 -4.17 13.36
N HIS A 68 3.23 -4.03 12.11
CA HIS A 68 2.58 -4.72 11.00
C HIS A 68 2.57 -6.25 11.19
N ILE A 69 3.48 -6.79 12.00
CA ILE A 69 3.52 -8.23 12.29
C ILE A 69 2.17 -8.75 12.80
N TYR A 70 1.44 -7.97 13.59
CA TYR A 70 0.14 -8.38 14.13
C TYR A 70 -0.93 -8.55 13.04
N GLY A 71 -0.95 -7.65 12.04
CA GLY A 71 -1.80 -7.79 10.86
C GLY A 71 -1.43 -8.99 10.01
N MET A 72 -0.12 -9.23 9.82
CA MET A 72 0.39 -10.39 9.07
C MET A 72 -0.01 -11.72 9.74
N ILE A 73 0.15 -11.82 11.07
CA ILE A 73 -0.30 -12.98 11.86
C ILE A 73 -1.80 -13.21 11.64
N GLY A 74 -2.62 -12.17 11.80
CA GLY A 74 -4.06 -12.27 11.63
C GLY A 74 -4.47 -12.73 10.22
N ALA A 75 -3.78 -12.26 9.18
CA ALA A 75 -4.02 -12.69 7.81
C ALA A 75 -3.76 -14.21 7.64
N ILE A 76 -2.63 -14.70 8.11
CA ILE A 76 -2.26 -16.11 7.96
C ILE A 76 -3.13 -17.01 8.85
N GLN A 77 -3.52 -16.56 10.05
CA GLN A 77 -4.48 -17.29 10.91
C GLN A 77 -5.85 -17.43 10.25
N ARG A 78 -6.36 -16.37 9.57
CA ARG A 78 -7.59 -16.49 8.77
C ARG A 78 -7.48 -17.54 7.67
N GLY A 79 -6.28 -17.78 7.16
CA GLY A 79 -5.99 -18.80 6.15
C GLY A 79 -5.82 -20.23 6.69
N GLY A 80 -5.87 -20.44 8.01
CA GLY A 80 -5.65 -21.74 8.64
C GLY A 80 -4.22 -21.94 9.16
N GLY A 81 -3.41 -20.89 9.20
CA GLY A 81 -2.08 -20.94 9.82
C GLY A 81 -2.14 -20.96 11.35
N THR A 82 -1.29 -21.77 11.96
CA THR A 82 -1.08 -21.84 13.41
C THR A 82 0.26 -21.22 13.76
N LEU A 83 0.26 -20.19 14.60
CA LEU A 83 1.48 -19.56 15.12
C LEU A 83 2.07 -20.43 16.22
N VAL A 84 3.23 -21.07 15.97
CA VAL A 84 3.81 -22.06 16.90
C VAL A 84 5.07 -21.55 17.62
N ALA A 85 5.78 -20.57 17.07
CA ALA A 85 7.00 -20.03 17.67
C ALA A 85 7.22 -18.57 17.28
N ALA A 86 7.97 -17.84 18.11
CA ALA A 86 8.41 -16.49 17.80
C ALA A 86 9.80 -16.20 18.36
N TYR A 87 10.54 -15.36 17.61
CA TYR A 87 11.84 -14.80 17.98
C TYR A 87 11.86 -13.31 17.70
N GLY A 88 12.46 -12.54 18.57
CA GLY A 88 12.71 -11.11 18.43
C GLY A 88 13.85 -10.68 19.34
N GLN A 89 14.36 -9.48 19.16
CA GLN A 89 15.51 -8.95 19.90
C GLN A 89 15.16 -7.79 20.82
N GLU A 90 14.12 -7.03 20.47
CA GLU A 90 13.72 -5.82 21.20
C GLU A 90 12.88 -6.20 22.45
N PRO A 91 13.35 -5.93 23.69
CA PRO A 91 12.68 -6.37 24.91
C PRO A 91 11.22 -5.87 25.03
N GLU A 92 10.97 -4.62 24.63
CA GLU A 92 9.63 -4.02 24.69
C GLU A 92 8.67 -4.71 23.72
N LYS A 93 9.12 -4.98 22.49
CA LYS A 93 8.32 -5.70 21.47
C LYS A 93 8.06 -7.15 21.89
N LEU A 94 9.05 -7.81 22.47
CA LEU A 94 8.90 -9.16 23.05
C LEU A 94 7.85 -9.17 24.16
N SER A 95 7.90 -8.24 25.08
CA SER A 95 6.94 -8.13 26.19
C SER A 95 5.51 -7.93 25.65
N ALA A 96 5.32 -7.00 24.70
CA ALA A 96 4.01 -6.79 24.08
C ALA A 96 3.51 -8.01 23.32
N PHE A 97 4.39 -8.68 22.58
CA PHE A 97 4.07 -9.89 21.84
C PHE A 97 3.64 -11.06 22.75
N THR A 98 4.42 -11.33 23.79
CA THR A 98 4.12 -12.41 24.75
C THR A 98 2.81 -12.17 25.49
N LYS A 99 2.51 -10.92 25.83
CA LYS A 99 1.23 -10.55 26.44
C LYS A 99 0.04 -10.86 25.50
N ARG A 100 0.21 -10.63 24.18
CA ARG A 100 -0.84 -10.86 23.18
C ARG A 100 -0.97 -12.32 22.77
N TYR A 101 0.13 -13.07 22.78
CA TYR A 101 0.22 -14.47 22.37
C TYR A 101 0.89 -15.32 23.48
N PRO A 102 0.24 -15.51 24.64
CA PRO A 102 0.87 -16.17 25.81
C PRO A 102 1.21 -17.64 25.59
N ASP A 103 0.51 -18.30 24.67
CA ASP A 103 0.69 -19.74 24.39
C ASP A 103 1.74 -20.02 23.30
N VAL A 104 2.30 -18.96 22.67
CA VAL A 104 3.31 -19.12 21.63
C VAL A 104 4.69 -19.36 22.24
N ARG A 105 5.37 -20.39 21.76
CA ARG A 105 6.72 -20.73 22.21
C ARG A 105 7.70 -19.64 21.81
N MET A 106 8.22 -18.89 22.78
CA MET A 106 9.31 -17.95 22.57
C MET A 106 10.63 -18.69 22.48
N VAL A 107 11.39 -18.49 21.40
CA VAL A 107 12.72 -19.10 21.23
C VAL A 107 13.81 -18.05 21.38
N THR A 108 15.04 -18.52 21.66
CA THR A 108 16.19 -17.64 22.00
C THR A 108 17.08 -17.33 20.80
N SER A 109 16.86 -17.97 19.66
CA SER A 109 17.63 -17.71 18.45
C SER A 109 16.81 -17.91 17.17
N GLU A 110 17.27 -17.29 16.09
CA GLU A 110 16.74 -17.47 14.73
C GLU A 110 16.86 -18.95 14.31
N GLU A 111 17.99 -19.59 14.61
CA GLU A 111 18.28 -20.97 14.22
C GLU A 111 17.26 -21.95 14.80
N ALA A 112 16.70 -21.66 15.98
CA ALA A 112 15.68 -22.51 16.59
C ALA A 112 14.38 -22.55 15.73
N ILE A 113 14.08 -21.46 14.98
CA ILE A 113 12.99 -21.41 14.01
C ILE A 113 13.40 -22.07 12.69
N LEU A 114 14.58 -21.73 12.18
CA LEU A 114 15.05 -22.20 10.89
C LEU A 114 15.21 -23.72 10.85
N ASN A 115 15.68 -24.33 11.93
CA ASN A 115 15.90 -25.77 12.02
C ASN A 115 14.63 -26.58 12.41
N ASP A 116 13.55 -25.92 12.84
CA ASP A 116 12.31 -26.61 13.21
C ASP A 116 11.54 -27.06 11.94
N LYS A 117 11.56 -28.38 11.69
CA LYS A 117 10.93 -29.00 10.50
C LYS A 117 9.40 -28.92 10.51
N SER A 118 8.77 -28.63 11.64
CA SER A 118 7.31 -28.50 11.75
C SER A 118 6.81 -27.15 11.21
N ILE A 119 7.68 -26.19 10.96
CA ILE A 119 7.36 -24.83 10.49
C ILE A 119 7.49 -24.77 8.97
N GLN A 120 6.41 -24.38 8.26
CA GLN A 120 6.36 -24.22 6.82
C GLN A 120 6.61 -22.78 6.37
N LEU A 121 6.21 -21.78 7.18
CA LEU A 121 6.25 -20.36 6.85
C LEU A 121 6.88 -19.56 7.97
N VAL A 122 7.70 -18.57 7.61
CA VAL A 122 8.23 -17.56 8.56
C VAL A 122 7.72 -16.18 8.16
N LEU A 123 7.14 -15.46 9.12
CA LEU A 123 6.78 -14.04 9.00
C LEU A 123 7.86 -13.17 9.62
N SER A 124 8.10 -12.01 9.04
CA SER A 124 9.02 -11.03 9.64
C SER A 124 8.61 -9.59 9.38
N SER A 125 8.68 -8.78 10.43
CA SER A 125 8.67 -7.32 10.39
C SER A 125 9.91 -6.72 11.06
N THR A 126 11.05 -7.41 10.99
CA THR A 126 12.34 -6.87 11.45
C THR A 126 12.70 -5.56 10.73
N ILE A 127 13.79 -4.91 11.12
CA ILE A 127 14.27 -3.69 10.45
C ILE A 127 14.36 -3.92 8.94
N PRO A 128 13.84 -3.02 8.10
CA PRO A 128 13.65 -3.27 6.67
C PRO A 128 14.87 -3.83 5.92
N ASN A 129 16.07 -3.28 6.15
CA ASN A 129 17.27 -3.76 5.47
C ASN A 129 17.74 -5.18 5.89
N GLN A 130 17.16 -5.74 6.95
CA GLN A 130 17.44 -7.10 7.43
C GLN A 130 16.44 -8.13 6.91
N ARG A 131 15.32 -7.69 6.30
CA ARG A 131 14.23 -8.57 5.87
C ARG A 131 14.65 -9.52 4.76
N ALA A 132 15.28 -9.00 3.71
CA ALA A 132 15.73 -9.84 2.59
C ALA A 132 16.83 -10.83 2.97
N PRO A 133 17.88 -10.45 3.71
CA PRO A 133 18.86 -11.42 4.21
C PRO A 133 18.24 -12.54 5.06
N LEU A 134 17.28 -12.22 5.93
CA LEU A 134 16.56 -13.23 6.68
C LEU A 134 15.74 -14.15 5.77
N GLY A 135 15.00 -13.59 4.81
CA GLY A 135 14.20 -14.37 3.87
C GLY A 135 15.03 -15.35 3.04
N VAL A 136 16.23 -14.96 2.64
CA VAL A 136 17.20 -15.87 1.97
C VAL A 136 17.51 -17.07 2.87
N ARG A 137 17.91 -16.84 4.12
CA ARG A 137 18.19 -17.93 5.07
C ARG A 137 16.98 -18.82 5.33
N VAL A 138 15.78 -18.22 5.45
CA VAL A 138 14.52 -18.96 5.62
C VAL A 138 14.27 -19.91 4.45
N MET A 139 14.42 -19.42 3.21
CA MET A 139 14.21 -20.24 2.02
C MET A 139 15.29 -21.35 1.86
N GLU A 140 16.54 -21.06 2.18
CA GLU A 140 17.63 -22.04 2.21
C GLU A 140 17.38 -23.17 3.22
N HIS A 141 16.63 -22.92 4.31
CA HIS A 141 16.17 -23.93 5.26
C HIS A 141 14.85 -24.61 4.84
N GLY A 142 14.42 -24.41 3.59
CA GLY A 142 13.27 -25.09 3.00
C GLY A 142 11.90 -24.59 3.49
N LYS A 143 11.81 -23.35 3.98
CA LYS A 143 10.57 -22.70 4.41
C LYS A 143 10.19 -21.57 3.47
N ASP A 144 8.90 -21.25 3.41
CA ASP A 144 8.40 -20.08 2.72
C ASP A 144 8.52 -18.83 3.63
N TYR A 145 8.56 -17.66 3.03
CA TYR A 145 8.79 -16.41 3.75
C TYR A 145 7.76 -15.34 3.35
N LEU A 146 7.20 -14.66 4.34
CA LEU A 146 6.37 -13.46 4.15
C LEU A 146 6.98 -12.29 4.92
N SER A 147 7.49 -11.33 4.19
CA SER A 147 8.07 -10.11 4.74
C SER A 147 7.00 -9.02 4.91
N ASP A 148 7.15 -8.19 5.92
CA ASP A 148 6.55 -6.86 5.90
C ASP A 148 7.20 -5.99 4.81
N LYS A 149 6.54 -4.92 4.38
CA LYS A 149 7.05 -3.92 3.42
C LYS A 149 7.96 -2.86 4.10
N PRO A 150 8.98 -2.34 3.42
CA PRO A 150 9.56 -2.90 2.21
C PRO A 150 10.25 -4.22 2.54
N GLY A 151 10.02 -5.21 1.71
CA GLY A 151 10.64 -6.52 1.94
C GLY A 151 12.09 -6.59 1.45
N ILE A 152 12.50 -5.65 0.61
CA ILE A 152 13.81 -5.57 -0.04
C ILE A 152 14.18 -4.09 -0.14
N THR A 153 15.41 -3.72 0.21
CA THR A 153 15.87 -2.31 0.23
C THR A 153 17.03 -2.02 -0.72
N SER A 154 17.61 -3.04 -1.38
CA SER A 154 18.68 -2.84 -2.37
C SER A 154 18.60 -3.81 -3.54
N LEU A 155 19.20 -3.45 -4.68
CA LEU A 155 19.26 -4.33 -5.86
C LEU A 155 20.10 -5.57 -5.60
N GLU A 156 21.11 -5.50 -4.75
CA GLU A 156 21.94 -6.64 -4.33
C GLU A 156 21.09 -7.65 -3.54
N GLN A 157 20.27 -7.17 -2.62
CA GLN A 157 19.31 -8.00 -1.88
C GLN A 157 18.28 -8.64 -2.83
N LEU A 158 17.75 -7.88 -3.79
CA LEU A 158 16.81 -8.39 -4.79
C LEU A 158 17.44 -9.50 -5.64
N THR A 159 18.70 -9.33 -6.04
CA THR A 159 19.43 -10.34 -6.79
C THR A 159 19.58 -11.63 -5.98
N ALA A 160 19.95 -11.52 -4.71
CA ALA A 160 20.07 -12.67 -3.80
C ALA A 160 18.71 -13.38 -3.62
N VAL A 161 17.62 -12.63 -3.39
CA VAL A 161 16.27 -13.20 -3.25
C VAL A 161 15.85 -13.95 -4.52
N ARG A 162 16.01 -13.34 -5.72
CA ARG A 162 15.68 -13.99 -7.00
C ARG A 162 16.48 -15.29 -7.22
N LYS A 163 17.79 -15.27 -6.90
CA LYS A 163 18.63 -16.45 -6.98
C LYS A 163 18.13 -17.55 -6.05
N THR A 164 17.87 -17.22 -4.79
CA THR A 164 17.42 -18.20 -3.78
C THR A 164 16.05 -18.79 -4.13
N ILE A 165 15.12 -17.99 -4.65
CA ILE A 165 13.83 -18.49 -5.16
C ILE A 165 14.05 -19.53 -6.28
N ALA A 166 14.91 -19.22 -7.25
CA ALA A 166 15.21 -20.13 -8.37
C ALA A 166 15.85 -21.45 -7.90
N GLU A 167 16.67 -21.41 -6.85
CA GLU A 167 17.37 -22.58 -6.31
C GLU A 167 16.49 -23.43 -5.39
N THR A 168 15.63 -22.79 -4.59
CA THR A 168 14.86 -23.45 -3.53
C THR A 168 13.40 -23.73 -3.90
N HIS A 169 12.87 -23.04 -4.91
CA HIS A 169 11.45 -23.04 -5.27
C HIS A 169 10.52 -22.66 -4.12
N ARG A 170 11.01 -21.80 -3.20
CA ARG A 170 10.23 -21.27 -2.08
C ARG A 170 9.57 -19.94 -2.45
N ILE A 171 8.47 -19.64 -1.75
CA ILE A 171 7.74 -18.39 -1.93
C ILE A 171 8.40 -17.29 -1.08
N TYR A 172 8.69 -16.16 -1.68
CA TYR A 172 9.07 -14.92 -1.03
C TYR A 172 7.95 -13.88 -1.21
N GLY A 173 7.03 -13.80 -0.26
CA GLY A 173 5.96 -12.81 -0.28
C GLY A 173 6.37 -11.50 0.40
N ILE A 174 5.81 -10.38 -0.05
CA ILE A 174 5.87 -9.08 0.63
C ILE A 174 4.45 -8.63 0.93
N MET A 175 4.17 -8.32 2.19
CA MET A 175 2.84 -7.92 2.65
C MET A 175 2.50 -6.49 2.21
N TYR A 176 2.11 -6.31 0.95
CA TYR A 176 1.59 -5.05 0.44
C TYR A 176 0.15 -4.83 0.93
N SER A 177 0.00 -4.62 2.24
CA SER A 177 -1.28 -4.64 2.95
C SER A 177 -2.31 -3.64 2.43
N GLU A 178 -1.89 -2.52 1.84
CA GLU A 178 -2.81 -1.53 1.27
C GLU A 178 -3.62 -2.05 0.06
N ARG A 179 -3.15 -3.11 -0.60
CA ARG A 179 -3.93 -3.85 -1.59
C ARG A 179 -4.52 -5.12 -1.02
N LEU A 180 -3.73 -5.87 -0.26
CA LEU A 180 -4.07 -7.23 0.17
C LEU A 180 -5.07 -7.26 1.35
N GLU A 181 -5.06 -6.23 2.21
CA GLU A 181 -5.84 -6.17 3.46
C GLU A 181 -6.78 -4.94 3.55
N VAL A 182 -6.93 -4.16 2.48
CA VAL A 182 -7.93 -3.10 2.39
C VAL A 182 -9.09 -3.58 1.51
N LYS A 183 -10.25 -3.81 2.11
CA LYS A 183 -11.41 -4.40 1.45
C LYS A 183 -11.87 -3.64 0.20
N ALA A 184 -11.84 -2.30 0.24
CA ALA A 184 -12.17 -1.49 -0.93
C ALA A 184 -11.13 -1.62 -2.06
N ALA A 185 -9.85 -1.83 -1.74
CA ALA A 185 -8.81 -2.07 -2.74
C ALA A 185 -8.97 -3.47 -3.38
N VAL A 186 -9.33 -4.48 -2.59
CA VAL A 186 -9.69 -5.81 -3.10
C VAL A 186 -10.87 -5.72 -4.05
N LYS A 187 -11.95 -5.02 -3.64
CA LYS A 187 -13.15 -4.83 -4.48
C LYS A 187 -12.87 -4.07 -5.76
N ALA A 188 -12.01 -3.05 -5.72
CA ALA A 188 -11.57 -2.35 -6.92
C ALA A 188 -10.90 -3.31 -7.93
N GLY A 189 -10.05 -4.22 -7.44
CA GLY A 189 -9.43 -5.25 -8.28
C GLY A 189 -10.45 -6.18 -8.94
N GLU A 190 -11.43 -6.66 -8.19
CA GLU A 190 -12.52 -7.49 -8.72
C GLU A 190 -13.31 -6.77 -9.84
N LEU A 191 -13.67 -5.51 -9.61
CA LEU A 191 -14.41 -4.70 -10.59
C LEU A 191 -13.58 -4.43 -11.85
N ILE A 192 -12.28 -4.15 -11.71
CA ILE A 192 -11.38 -3.93 -12.85
C ILE A 192 -11.22 -5.22 -13.66
N GLN A 193 -11.00 -6.36 -12.99
CA GLN A 193 -10.90 -7.67 -13.66
C GLN A 193 -12.20 -8.07 -14.36
N ALA A 194 -13.36 -7.66 -13.82
CA ALA A 194 -14.66 -7.83 -14.46
C ALA A 194 -14.92 -6.85 -15.62
N GLY A 195 -14.00 -5.93 -15.93
CA GLY A 195 -14.11 -4.97 -17.03
C GLY A 195 -14.99 -3.74 -16.73
N ALA A 196 -15.32 -3.46 -15.47
CA ALA A 196 -16.28 -2.44 -15.07
C ALA A 196 -15.95 -1.01 -15.55
N ILE A 197 -14.68 -0.71 -15.82
CA ILE A 197 -14.19 0.60 -16.29
C ILE A 197 -13.44 0.50 -17.63
N GLY A 198 -13.57 -0.63 -18.33
CA GLY A 198 -12.79 -0.92 -19.53
C GLY A 198 -11.30 -1.14 -19.23
N ARG A 199 -10.43 -0.85 -20.20
CA ARG A 199 -8.98 -1.00 -20.03
C ARG A 199 -8.42 0.14 -19.15
N VAL A 200 -7.66 -0.19 -18.12
CA VAL A 200 -7.03 0.80 -17.24
C VAL A 200 -5.98 1.61 -18.02
N ILE A 201 -6.03 2.93 -17.87
CA ILE A 201 -5.10 3.89 -18.47
C ILE A 201 -4.07 4.35 -17.44
N GLN A 202 -4.54 4.72 -16.23
CA GLN A 202 -3.69 5.33 -15.22
C GLN A 202 -4.17 5.00 -13.80
N THR A 203 -3.20 4.85 -12.90
CA THR A 203 -3.43 4.90 -11.45
C THR A 203 -2.81 6.15 -10.85
N ILE A 204 -3.51 6.79 -9.90
CA ILE A 204 -2.98 7.86 -9.05
C ILE A 204 -3.14 7.41 -7.62
N ASN A 205 -2.02 7.27 -6.92
CA ASN A 205 -1.97 6.91 -5.51
C ASN A 205 -1.48 8.09 -4.67
N ILE A 206 -2.21 8.40 -3.61
CA ILE A 206 -1.85 9.40 -2.60
C ILE A 206 -1.81 8.69 -1.26
N ALA A 207 -0.63 8.64 -0.63
CA ALA A 207 -0.40 7.87 0.59
C ALA A 207 0.28 8.72 1.69
N PRO A 208 -0.43 9.72 2.24
CA PRO A 208 0.03 10.46 3.39
C PRO A 208 -0.03 9.58 4.64
N HIS A 209 0.99 9.71 5.50
CA HIS A 209 1.08 9.04 6.79
C HIS A 209 1.27 10.08 7.92
N GLN A 210 0.92 9.72 9.12
CA GLN A 210 1.19 10.52 10.30
C GLN A 210 2.54 10.13 10.90
N ILE A 211 3.37 11.13 11.21
CA ILE A 211 4.72 10.88 11.75
C ILE A 211 4.68 10.45 13.22
N VAL A 212 3.87 11.13 14.00
CA VAL A 212 3.64 10.79 15.41
C VAL A 212 2.40 9.92 15.47
N GLN A 213 2.58 8.63 15.59
CA GLN A 213 1.45 7.74 15.79
C GLN A 213 1.16 7.60 17.28
N GLY A 214 0.06 8.19 17.73
CA GLY A 214 -0.67 7.73 18.91
C GLY A 214 -1.40 6.41 18.65
N HIS A 215 -1.09 5.71 17.59
CA HIS A 215 -1.80 4.53 17.15
C HIS A 215 -0.97 3.28 17.39
N GLY A 216 -1.22 2.68 18.58
CA GLY A 216 -1.14 1.24 18.67
C GLY A 216 0.22 0.60 18.42
N ASP A 217 1.32 1.30 18.56
CA ASP A 217 2.50 0.62 19.00
C ASP A 217 2.15 0.06 20.39
N ALA A 218 1.88 -1.22 20.43
CA ALA A 218 1.35 -1.93 21.60
C ALA A 218 2.23 -1.81 22.86
N GLY A 219 3.20 -0.92 22.85
CA GLY A 219 4.10 -0.57 23.92
C GLY A 219 3.94 0.84 24.48
N GLY A 220 2.99 1.67 23.99
CA GLY A 220 2.81 3.03 24.52
C GLY A 220 4.04 3.95 24.34
N GLY A 221 4.93 3.61 23.41
CA GLY A 221 6.12 4.37 23.09
C GLY A 221 5.79 5.67 22.37
N THR A 222 6.36 6.76 22.82
CA THR A 222 6.10 8.13 22.38
C THR A 222 6.90 8.55 21.15
N GLY A 223 7.35 7.64 20.29
CA GLY A 223 8.15 8.02 19.12
C GLY A 223 8.44 6.89 18.14
N ARG A 224 8.93 7.28 16.97
CA ARG A 224 9.45 6.34 15.98
C ARG A 224 10.78 5.75 16.47
N PRO A 225 11.07 4.47 16.19
CA PRO A 225 12.36 3.87 16.57
C PRO A 225 13.51 4.53 15.79
N GLU A 226 14.71 4.47 16.34
CA GLU A 226 15.91 5.10 15.77
C GLU A 226 16.17 4.72 14.31
N TRP A 227 15.94 3.46 13.92
CA TRP A 227 16.12 3.01 12.55
C TRP A 227 15.21 3.73 11.54
N PHE A 228 14.06 4.23 11.99
CA PHE A 228 13.10 4.94 11.15
C PHE A 228 13.66 6.24 10.56
N TRP A 229 14.57 6.90 11.26
CA TRP A 229 15.18 8.17 10.84
C TRP A 229 16.36 7.99 9.88
N ASN A 230 16.81 6.75 9.68
CA ASN A 230 17.96 6.43 8.85
C ASN A 230 17.54 5.70 7.56
N PRO A 231 17.58 6.36 6.37
CA PRO A 231 17.20 5.76 5.11
C PRO A 231 18.03 4.52 4.72
N ASP A 232 19.24 4.35 5.26
CA ASP A 232 20.03 3.13 5.02
C ASP A 232 19.42 1.90 5.71
N LEU A 233 18.59 2.10 6.72
CA LEU A 233 17.94 1.04 7.47
C LEU A 233 16.53 0.73 6.95
N TYR A 234 15.75 1.74 6.54
CA TYR A 234 14.39 1.54 6.07
C TYR A 234 14.23 1.60 4.54
N GLY A 235 15.28 1.99 3.82
CA GLY A 235 15.29 2.03 2.35
C GLY A 235 14.84 3.35 1.72
N GLY A 236 14.47 4.37 2.52
CA GLY A 236 13.94 5.64 2.06
C GLY A 236 12.42 5.62 1.81
N ILE A 237 11.79 6.79 1.70
CA ILE A 237 10.34 6.93 1.64
C ILE A 237 9.72 6.25 0.40
N LEU A 238 10.44 6.25 -0.74
CA LEU A 238 9.95 5.63 -1.96
C LEU A 238 9.96 4.09 -1.85
N CYS A 239 10.91 3.49 -1.12
CA CYS A 239 10.88 2.07 -0.83
C CYS A 239 9.85 1.74 0.26
N ASP A 240 9.81 2.51 1.34
CA ASP A 240 8.99 2.19 2.51
C ASP A 240 7.49 2.30 2.18
N ILE A 241 6.98 3.52 2.00
CA ILE A 241 5.56 3.73 1.70
C ILE A 241 5.28 3.34 0.24
N GLY A 242 6.12 3.80 -0.71
CA GLY A 242 5.89 3.66 -2.15
C GLY A 242 5.75 2.23 -2.65
N SER A 243 6.29 1.26 -1.92
CA SER A 243 6.16 -0.16 -2.29
C SER A 243 4.70 -0.63 -2.38
N HIS A 244 3.82 -0.15 -1.51
CA HIS A 244 2.39 -0.42 -1.59
C HIS A 244 1.76 0.12 -2.88
N GLN A 245 2.14 1.34 -3.26
CA GLN A 245 1.53 2.04 -4.38
C GLN A 245 2.02 1.52 -5.72
N VAL A 246 3.27 1.08 -5.78
CA VAL A 246 3.82 0.45 -7.00
C VAL A 246 3.24 -0.95 -7.20
N ASP A 247 3.04 -1.74 -6.14
CA ASP A 247 2.31 -3.01 -6.22
C ASP A 247 0.89 -2.79 -6.75
N GLN A 248 0.17 -1.78 -6.25
CA GLN A 248 -1.16 -1.42 -6.73
C GLN A 248 -1.15 -0.97 -8.19
N PHE A 249 -0.17 -0.16 -8.60
CA PHE A 249 -0.02 0.25 -10.00
C PHE A 249 0.11 -0.95 -10.92
N LEU A 250 1.02 -1.88 -10.63
CA LEU A 250 1.23 -3.08 -11.44
C LEU A 250 -0.03 -3.96 -11.48
N TYR A 251 -0.65 -4.18 -10.33
CA TYR A 251 -1.83 -5.02 -10.22
C TYR A 251 -3.03 -4.47 -11.00
N TYR A 252 -3.38 -3.19 -10.83
CA TYR A 252 -4.56 -2.62 -11.46
C TYR A 252 -4.38 -2.36 -12.96
N THR A 253 -3.18 -2.01 -13.40
CA THR A 253 -2.90 -1.89 -14.85
C THR A 253 -2.71 -3.24 -15.52
N GLY A 254 -2.39 -4.29 -14.75
CA GLY A 254 -1.96 -5.59 -15.27
C GLY A 254 -0.61 -5.53 -15.95
N SER A 255 0.23 -4.51 -15.63
CA SER A 255 1.55 -4.35 -16.24
C SER A 255 2.52 -5.42 -15.74
N THR A 256 3.23 -6.04 -16.66
CA THR A 256 4.26 -7.06 -16.41
C THR A 256 5.67 -6.50 -16.61
N GLU A 257 5.79 -5.37 -17.28
CA GLU A 257 7.00 -4.58 -17.43
C GLU A 257 6.72 -3.13 -17.08
N ALA A 258 7.66 -2.47 -16.40
CA ALA A 258 7.51 -1.06 -16.05
C ALA A 258 8.86 -0.40 -15.78
N GLU A 259 8.85 0.93 -15.86
CA GLU A 259 9.99 1.78 -15.55
C GLU A 259 9.57 2.98 -14.69
N VAL A 260 10.54 3.55 -13.99
CA VAL A 260 10.42 4.83 -13.29
C VAL A 260 10.79 5.94 -14.26
N VAL A 261 9.83 6.79 -14.61
CA VAL A 261 10.04 7.92 -15.52
C VAL A 261 10.74 9.07 -14.81
N ALA A 262 10.31 9.36 -13.57
CA ALA A 262 10.90 10.38 -12.71
C ALA A 262 10.56 10.06 -11.26
N SER A 263 11.42 10.49 -10.34
CA SER A 263 11.20 10.42 -8.91
C SER A 263 11.91 11.54 -8.18
N GLN A 264 11.34 11.98 -7.07
CA GLN A 264 11.95 12.98 -6.20
C GLN A 264 11.66 12.71 -4.72
N ILE A 265 12.54 13.23 -3.87
CA ILE A 265 12.44 13.14 -2.41
C ILE A 265 12.78 14.50 -1.80
N ALA A 266 12.22 14.77 -0.62
CA ALA A 266 12.57 15.95 0.15
C ALA A 266 12.54 15.67 1.65
N ASN A 267 13.26 16.49 2.40
CA ASN A 267 13.05 16.73 3.82
C ASN A 267 12.58 18.18 3.97
N VAL A 268 11.30 18.35 4.24
CA VAL A 268 10.64 19.67 4.25
C VAL A 268 10.54 20.24 5.66
N ASN A 269 10.29 19.37 6.66
CA ASN A 269 9.93 19.83 8.00
C ASN A 269 10.58 19.05 9.15
N HIS A 270 11.66 18.29 8.89
CA HIS A 270 12.37 17.52 9.92
C HIS A 270 13.86 17.84 9.93
N PRO A 271 14.27 19.09 10.24
CA PRO A 271 15.67 19.53 10.20
C PRO A 271 16.57 18.79 11.19
N ASP A 272 16.03 18.30 12.31
CA ASP A 272 16.76 17.54 13.32
C ASP A 272 17.17 16.13 12.80
N HIS A 273 16.56 15.67 11.72
CA HIS A 273 16.87 14.43 11.05
C HIS A 273 17.21 14.69 9.57
N PRO A 274 18.37 15.28 9.24
CA PRO A 274 18.66 15.83 7.91
C PRO A 274 18.69 14.80 6.79
N ARG A 275 18.84 13.50 7.11
CA ARG A 275 18.77 12.41 6.14
C ARG A 275 17.37 11.82 5.96
N PHE A 276 16.44 12.15 6.84
CA PHE A 276 15.07 11.68 6.78
C PHE A 276 14.36 12.27 5.55
N GLN A 277 13.42 11.52 5.00
CA GLN A 277 12.64 11.91 3.84
C GLN A 277 11.17 11.94 4.26
N ASP A 278 10.61 13.13 4.35
CA ASP A 278 9.22 13.32 4.75
C ASP A 278 8.26 13.54 3.58
N PHE A 279 8.81 13.68 2.38
CA PHE A 279 8.07 13.76 1.13
C PHE A 279 8.77 12.97 0.03
N GLY A 280 7.99 12.39 -0.86
CA GLY A 280 8.46 11.78 -2.10
C GLY A 280 7.34 11.55 -3.10
N ASP A 281 7.68 11.57 -4.37
CA ASP A 281 6.77 11.18 -5.44
C ASP A 281 7.50 10.47 -6.58
N MET A 282 6.73 9.77 -7.42
CA MET A 282 7.26 9.15 -8.63
C MET A 282 6.21 9.03 -9.73
N MET A 283 6.69 9.04 -10.96
CA MET A 283 5.93 8.72 -12.18
C MET A 283 6.40 7.38 -12.73
N LEU A 284 5.45 6.53 -13.07
CA LEU A 284 5.67 5.19 -13.57
C LEU A 284 5.07 5.02 -14.96
N ARG A 285 5.74 4.23 -15.80
CA ARG A 285 5.25 3.79 -17.10
C ARG A 285 5.35 2.28 -17.17
N GLY A 286 4.19 1.63 -17.33
CA GLY A 286 4.11 0.20 -17.60
C GLY A 286 3.78 -0.08 -19.05
N ASP A 287 3.90 -1.33 -19.44
CA ASP A 287 3.49 -1.83 -20.76
C ASP A 287 1.97 -1.71 -20.99
N ARG A 288 1.17 -1.58 -19.92
CA ARG A 288 -0.30 -1.53 -19.99
C ARG A 288 -0.95 -0.30 -19.37
N GLY A 289 -0.20 0.59 -18.73
CA GLY A 289 -0.75 1.78 -18.12
C GLY A 289 0.29 2.68 -17.47
N LEU A 290 -0.17 3.81 -16.95
CA LEU A 290 0.64 4.85 -16.33
C LEU A 290 0.39 4.89 -14.82
N GLY A 291 1.36 5.37 -14.04
CA GLY A 291 1.22 5.55 -12.59
C GLY A 291 1.77 6.89 -12.12
N TYR A 292 1.09 7.47 -11.14
CA TYR A 292 1.63 8.55 -10.32
C TYR A 292 1.43 8.21 -8.84
N VAL A 293 2.47 8.44 -8.05
CA VAL A 293 2.51 8.15 -6.62
C VAL A 293 3.02 9.36 -5.87
N ARG A 294 2.28 9.81 -4.84
CA ARG A 294 2.72 10.81 -3.86
C ARG A 294 2.71 10.20 -2.46
N LEU A 295 3.80 10.41 -1.73
CA LEU A 295 4.04 9.89 -0.39
C LEU A 295 4.45 11.04 0.53
N ASP A 296 3.94 11.06 1.74
CA ASP A 296 4.36 12.07 2.70
C ASP A 296 4.09 11.65 4.16
N TRP A 297 4.74 12.36 5.09
CA TRP A 297 4.57 12.23 6.53
C TRP A 297 3.83 13.43 7.12
N PHE A 298 2.86 14.01 6.36
CA PHE A 298 2.16 15.24 6.71
C PHE A 298 0.67 15.05 6.99
N THR A 299 0.21 13.84 7.35
CA THR A 299 -1.18 13.67 7.79
C THR A 299 -1.41 14.48 9.07
N PRO A 300 -2.36 15.44 9.05
CA PRO A 300 -2.62 16.29 10.21
C PRO A 300 -3.42 15.55 11.29
N ASP A 301 -3.18 15.92 12.55
CA ASP A 301 -3.85 15.31 13.71
C ASP A 301 -5.39 15.43 13.66
N GLY A 302 -5.89 16.50 13.06
CA GLY A 302 -7.33 16.72 12.88
C GLY A 302 -8.05 15.68 12.01
N LEU A 303 -7.31 14.83 11.28
CA LEU A 303 -7.92 13.77 10.47
C LEU A 303 -8.52 12.65 11.33
N GLY A 304 -7.96 12.37 12.50
CA GLY A 304 -8.43 11.32 13.42
C GLY A 304 -8.10 9.89 12.96
N THR A 305 -7.24 9.74 11.97
CA THR A 305 -6.65 8.47 11.53
C THR A 305 -5.21 8.71 11.06
N TRP A 306 -4.40 7.65 11.03
CA TRP A 306 -2.98 7.71 10.71
C TRP A 306 -2.64 8.13 9.27
N GLY A 307 -3.61 8.08 8.34
CA GLY A 307 -3.40 8.43 6.95
C GLY A 307 -4.70 8.57 6.16
N ASP A 308 -4.66 9.33 5.07
CA ASP A 308 -5.74 9.48 4.08
C ASP A 308 -5.31 8.84 2.75
N GLY A 309 -5.13 7.52 2.78
CA GLY A 309 -4.73 6.75 1.60
C GLY A 309 -5.83 6.75 0.54
N ARG A 310 -5.51 7.30 -0.63
CA ARG A 310 -6.43 7.38 -1.78
C ARG A 310 -5.83 6.73 -3.01
N LEU A 311 -6.69 6.03 -3.75
CA LEU A 311 -6.38 5.46 -5.06
C LEU A 311 -7.43 5.93 -6.06
N PHE A 312 -6.99 6.47 -7.18
CA PHE A 312 -7.81 6.76 -8.34
C PHE A 312 -7.34 5.91 -9.51
N VAL A 313 -8.28 5.19 -10.16
CA VAL A 313 -8.00 4.34 -11.32
C VAL A 313 -8.85 4.81 -12.48
N LEU A 314 -8.20 5.34 -13.51
CA LEU A 314 -8.83 5.76 -14.76
C LEU A 314 -8.82 4.61 -15.77
N GLY A 315 -9.99 4.27 -16.30
CA GLY A 315 -10.17 3.34 -17.40
C GLY A 315 -10.72 4.03 -18.65
N THR A 316 -10.85 3.26 -19.75
CA THR A 316 -11.39 3.77 -21.03
C THR A 316 -12.91 3.99 -20.99
N GLU A 317 -13.60 3.39 -20.02
CA GLU A 317 -15.07 3.40 -19.93
C GLU A 317 -15.58 3.90 -18.58
N GLY A 318 -14.69 4.38 -17.70
CA GLY A 318 -15.06 4.88 -16.40
C GLY A 318 -13.85 5.05 -15.49
N TYR A 319 -14.12 5.29 -14.21
CA TYR A 319 -13.08 5.38 -13.19
C TYR A 319 -13.55 4.83 -11.85
N ILE A 320 -12.59 4.46 -11.01
CA ILE A 320 -12.80 4.06 -9.62
C ILE A 320 -11.97 4.99 -8.71
N GLU A 321 -12.56 5.46 -7.61
CA GLU A 321 -11.86 6.10 -6.49
C GLU A 321 -12.01 5.22 -5.24
N VAL A 322 -10.90 4.93 -4.56
CA VAL A 322 -10.88 4.25 -3.25
C VAL A 322 -10.37 5.22 -2.19
N ARG A 323 -11.14 5.37 -1.11
CA ARG A 323 -10.72 6.02 0.14
C ARG A 323 -10.54 4.95 1.20
N LYS A 324 -9.27 4.61 1.48
CA LYS A 324 -8.91 3.40 2.22
C LYS A 324 -9.30 3.46 3.69
N TYR A 325 -9.02 4.57 4.36
CA TYR A 325 -9.05 4.65 5.82
C TYR A 325 -10.08 5.63 6.36
N THR A 326 -10.49 6.61 5.58
CA THR A 326 -11.50 7.61 5.96
C THR A 326 -12.14 8.23 4.74
N ASP A 327 -13.32 8.80 4.93
CA ASP A 327 -13.93 9.74 4.00
C ASP A 327 -14.28 11.02 4.76
N VAL A 328 -13.50 12.06 4.59
CA VAL A 328 -13.66 13.34 5.30
C VAL A 328 -14.95 14.07 4.93
N ALA A 329 -15.59 13.73 3.81
CA ALA A 329 -16.79 14.40 3.33
C ALA A 329 -18.08 13.78 3.90
N VAL A 330 -18.11 12.46 4.09
CA VAL A 330 -19.36 11.73 4.38
C VAL A 330 -19.26 10.82 5.59
N LYS A 331 -18.20 10.01 5.67
CA LYS A 331 -18.04 8.97 6.70
C LYS A 331 -16.64 8.96 7.27
N LYS A 332 -16.52 8.85 8.60
CA LYS A 332 -15.22 8.63 9.26
C LYS A 332 -14.72 7.18 9.14
N SER A 333 -15.49 6.27 8.52
CA SER A 333 -15.07 4.89 8.29
C SER A 333 -14.28 4.75 7.01
N GLY A 334 -13.37 3.77 6.96
CA GLY A 334 -12.62 3.39 5.76
C GLY A 334 -13.40 2.47 4.80
N ASN A 335 -12.68 1.89 3.85
CA ASN A 335 -13.19 0.98 2.84
C ASN A 335 -14.30 1.54 1.95
N ASN A 336 -14.19 2.82 1.58
CA ASN A 336 -15.12 3.48 0.69
C ASN A 336 -14.66 3.36 -0.76
N LEU A 337 -15.54 2.92 -1.67
CA LEU A 337 -15.29 2.82 -3.09
C LEU A 337 -16.35 3.60 -3.87
N PHE A 338 -15.91 4.42 -4.80
CA PHE A 338 -16.74 5.14 -5.74
C PHE A 338 -16.40 4.65 -7.15
N ILE A 339 -17.41 4.30 -7.92
CA ILE A 339 -17.26 3.93 -9.34
C ILE A 339 -18.18 4.76 -10.18
N VAL A 340 -17.65 5.28 -11.30
CA VAL A 340 -18.44 5.93 -12.34
C VAL A 340 -18.12 5.24 -13.64
N ASP A 341 -19.14 4.68 -14.27
CA ASP A 341 -19.06 4.04 -15.57
C ASP A 341 -19.94 4.76 -16.60
N GLN A 342 -20.15 4.17 -17.77
CA GLN A 342 -20.95 4.78 -18.85
C GLN A 342 -22.46 4.89 -18.54
N LYS A 343 -22.91 4.31 -17.41
CA LYS A 343 -24.33 4.23 -17.07
C LYS A 343 -24.69 5.04 -15.84
N GLU A 344 -23.86 4.96 -14.80
CA GLU A 344 -24.20 5.50 -13.49
C GLU A 344 -22.97 5.82 -12.63
N ALA A 345 -23.20 6.55 -11.55
CA ALA A 345 -22.27 6.74 -10.46
C ALA A 345 -22.77 5.97 -9.23
N ARG A 346 -21.90 5.15 -8.62
CA ARG A 346 -22.20 4.32 -7.45
C ARG A 346 -21.19 4.54 -6.35
N TYR A 347 -21.68 4.56 -5.12
CA TYR A 347 -20.90 4.39 -3.91
C TYR A 347 -21.06 2.97 -3.40
N ILE A 348 -19.96 2.30 -3.08
CA ILE A 348 -19.93 0.93 -2.56
C ILE A 348 -19.25 0.93 -1.19
N ASP A 349 -19.99 0.58 -0.14
CA ASP A 349 -19.45 0.33 1.20
C ASP A 349 -18.87 -1.09 1.23
N CYS A 350 -17.55 -1.19 1.37
CA CYS A 350 -16.84 -2.47 1.31
C CYS A 350 -16.55 -3.07 2.70
N ASN A 351 -17.13 -2.54 3.79
CA ASN A 351 -16.78 -2.98 5.14
C ASN A 351 -17.17 -4.45 5.44
N ASN A 352 -18.15 -5.01 4.73
CA ASN A 352 -18.64 -6.37 4.95
C ASN A 352 -17.96 -7.44 4.07
N LEU A 353 -16.95 -7.04 3.26
CA LEU A 353 -16.23 -8.01 2.43
C LEU A 353 -15.24 -8.83 3.25
N THR A 354 -15.03 -10.08 2.84
CA THR A 354 -13.95 -10.94 3.35
C THR A 354 -12.64 -10.62 2.64
N LEU A 355 -11.52 -10.91 3.31
CA LEU A 355 -10.19 -10.68 2.76
C LEU A 355 -9.59 -12.02 2.28
N PRO A 356 -9.32 -12.16 0.97
CA PRO A 356 -8.93 -13.45 0.40
C PRO A 356 -7.45 -13.80 0.59
N PHE A 357 -6.58 -12.82 0.91
CA PHE A 357 -5.14 -13.01 0.89
C PHE A 357 -4.66 -14.15 1.78
N GLY A 358 -5.05 -14.18 3.07
CA GLY A 358 -4.59 -15.21 4.00
C GLY A 358 -4.92 -16.64 3.53
N PRO A 359 -6.21 -16.96 3.25
CA PRO A 359 -6.60 -18.24 2.69
C PRO A 359 -5.87 -18.62 1.40
N GLN A 360 -5.74 -17.66 0.45
CA GLN A 360 -5.02 -17.89 -0.81
C GLN A 360 -3.53 -18.12 -0.58
N PHE A 361 -2.88 -17.36 0.30
CA PHE A 361 -1.44 -17.49 0.56
C PHE A 361 -1.11 -18.83 1.25
N VAL A 362 -1.93 -19.27 2.19
CA VAL A 362 -1.78 -20.62 2.79
C VAL A 362 -1.99 -21.72 1.75
N ALA A 363 -2.98 -21.56 0.86
CA ALA A 363 -3.18 -22.47 -0.26
C ALA A 363 -1.98 -22.50 -1.21
N ASP A 364 -1.41 -21.33 -1.53
CA ASP A 364 -0.21 -21.22 -2.37
C ASP A 364 0.99 -21.98 -1.78
N ILE A 365 1.19 -21.87 -0.46
CA ILE A 365 2.25 -22.62 0.24
C ILE A 365 2.06 -24.13 0.10
N VAL A 366 0.83 -24.63 0.26
CA VAL A 366 0.53 -26.06 0.19
C VAL A 366 0.59 -26.57 -1.26
N ASN A 367 0.02 -25.83 -2.21
CA ASN A 367 -0.15 -26.26 -3.60
C ASN A 367 1.00 -25.82 -4.51
N ARG A 368 1.94 -25.01 -4.02
CA ARG A 368 3.02 -24.40 -4.81
C ARG A 368 2.50 -23.54 -5.97
N THR A 369 1.49 -22.70 -5.68
CA THR A 369 0.90 -21.74 -6.61
C THR A 369 1.23 -20.30 -6.20
N HIS A 370 0.76 -19.30 -6.96
CA HIS A 370 1.00 -17.86 -6.70
C HIS A 370 -0.29 -17.05 -6.91
N VAL A 371 -1.42 -17.58 -6.45
CA VAL A 371 -2.75 -16.95 -6.63
C VAL A 371 -2.92 -15.72 -5.74
N ALA A 372 -2.45 -15.79 -4.50
CA ALA A 372 -2.52 -14.66 -3.54
C ALA A 372 -1.68 -13.47 -3.99
N GLN A 373 -0.51 -13.77 -4.53
CA GLN A 373 0.45 -12.76 -4.99
C GLN A 373 1.35 -13.35 -6.08
N ASP A 374 1.29 -12.78 -7.27
CA ASP A 374 2.23 -13.15 -8.34
C ASP A 374 3.67 -12.81 -7.92
N GLN A 375 4.54 -13.81 -7.96
CA GLN A 375 5.92 -13.68 -7.48
C GLN A 375 6.75 -12.71 -8.34
N ALA A 376 6.53 -12.70 -9.65
CA ALA A 376 7.26 -11.81 -10.56
C ALA A 376 6.82 -10.35 -10.33
N GLN A 377 5.51 -10.11 -10.22
CA GLN A 377 4.97 -8.78 -9.92
C GLN A 377 5.42 -8.27 -8.55
N CYS A 378 5.42 -9.12 -7.53
CA CYS A 378 5.89 -8.79 -6.18
C CYS A 378 7.33 -8.27 -6.19
N LEU A 379 8.23 -8.97 -6.90
CA LEU A 379 9.64 -8.60 -7.02
C LEU A 379 9.87 -7.42 -7.97
N LEU A 380 9.03 -7.26 -9.01
CA LEU A 380 9.08 -6.08 -9.88
C LEU A 380 8.69 -4.81 -9.11
N ALA A 381 7.68 -4.87 -8.23
CA ALA A 381 7.32 -3.75 -7.37
C ALA A 381 8.49 -3.31 -6.48
N ALA A 382 9.18 -4.27 -5.84
CA ALA A 382 10.38 -3.99 -5.05
C ALA A 382 11.50 -3.38 -5.90
N GLU A 383 11.74 -3.90 -7.11
CA GLU A 383 12.76 -3.38 -8.03
C GLU A 383 12.51 -1.91 -8.41
N LEU A 384 11.27 -1.60 -8.77
CA LEU A 384 10.89 -0.25 -9.21
C LEU A 384 11.08 0.78 -8.10
N VAL A 385 10.67 0.47 -6.85
CA VAL A 385 10.84 1.43 -5.74
C VAL A 385 12.31 1.60 -5.35
N ILE A 386 13.14 0.56 -5.43
CA ILE A 386 14.58 0.67 -5.21
C ILE A 386 15.21 1.54 -6.30
N LYS A 387 14.84 1.35 -7.57
CA LYS A 387 15.32 2.19 -8.68
C LYS A 387 14.84 3.65 -8.53
N ALA A 388 13.58 3.85 -8.14
CA ALA A 388 13.04 5.18 -7.87
C ALA A 388 13.83 5.87 -6.76
N GLN A 389 14.06 5.20 -5.64
CA GLN A 389 14.82 5.76 -4.51
C GLN A 389 16.27 6.08 -4.87
N LYS A 390 16.93 5.18 -5.59
CA LYS A 390 18.34 5.35 -6.00
C LYS A 390 18.53 6.53 -6.96
N ASN A 391 17.56 6.78 -7.83
CA ASN A 391 17.63 7.79 -8.89
C ASN A 391 16.83 9.06 -8.55
N ALA A 392 16.25 9.15 -7.36
CA ALA A 392 15.44 10.28 -6.95
C ALA A 392 16.23 11.59 -6.92
N GLN A 393 15.63 12.65 -7.44
CA GLN A 393 16.14 14.00 -7.26
C GLN A 393 15.82 14.48 -5.85
N THR A 394 16.82 14.96 -5.12
CA THR A 394 16.58 15.64 -3.85
C THR A 394 16.13 17.07 -4.11
N VAL A 395 14.94 17.42 -3.62
CA VAL A 395 14.35 18.74 -3.79
C VAL A 395 14.49 19.53 -2.49
N TYR A 396 14.91 20.78 -2.62
CA TYR A 396 15.02 21.74 -1.53
C TYR A 396 13.98 22.84 -1.73
N LEU A 397 12.94 22.87 -0.91
CA LEU A 397 11.94 23.92 -0.95
C LEU A 397 12.47 25.14 -0.19
N LYS A 398 12.34 26.33 -0.79
CA LYS A 398 12.64 27.58 -0.09
C LYS A 398 11.50 27.89 0.88
N THR A 399 11.84 28.08 2.14
CA THR A 399 10.91 28.55 3.20
C THR A 399 10.70 30.03 3.09
#